data_1f91ae56b00d00c7882a162d6646f5a9
#
_entry.id   1f91ae56b00d00c7882a162d6646f5a9
#
_cell.length_a   1.000
_cell.length_b   1.000
_cell.length_c   1.000
_cell.angle_alpha   90.00
_cell.angle_beta   90.00
_cell.angle_gamma   90.00
#
_symmetry.space_group_name_H-M   'P 1'
#
loop_
_entity.id
_entity.type
_entity.pdbx_description
1 polymer ?
#
loop_
_entity_poly.entity_id
_entity_poly.type
_entity_poly.pdbx_seq_one_letter_code
_entity_poly.pdbx_strand_id
1 'polypeptide(L)'
;MAVIRAAAQYQAQLRSLLPSGPAWNPERVPELDDVLAGVAQELARLDARAADLLNEMDPTTVSELVPDWESVMGLPDACLGPNPAFEDRRLAVRRRLVETGGQSLAYFIEIAVSQGYPNASITEHQAPRMGRSRFGSAHFGTWRAQFMWTLNTGGRQRQGRRFGVSYWGERFGTNPGNSIECVIRRSAPAHTVVHINYD
;
A
#
# COMPACT_ATOMS: atom_id res chain seq x y z
N MET A 1 -2.09 18.90 13.15
CA MET A 1 -3.56 19.09 13.23
C MET A 1 -3.89 20.46 12.68
N ALA A 2 -4.67 20.55 11.61
CA ALA A 2 -5.16 21.82 11.10
C ALA A 2 -6.17 22.40 12.13
N VAL A 3 -6.05 23.69 12.42
CA VAL A 3 -7.00 24.37 13.31
C VAL A 3 -8.21 24.76 12.48
N ILE A 4 -9.30 24.02 12.60
CA ILE A 4 -10.57 24.32 11.93
C ILE A 4 -11.26 25.45 12.69
N ARG A 5 -11.60 26.54 12.00
CA ARG A 5 -12.29 27.68 12.59
C ARG A 5 -13.81 27.47 12.54
N ALA A 6 -14.48 27.81 13.65
CA ALA A 6 -15.94 27.80 13.72
C ALA A 6 -16.55 28.98 12.94
N ALA A 7 -17.79 28.82 12.49
CA ALA A 7 -18.52 29.88 11.75
C ALA A 7 -18.55 31.20 12.49
N ALA A 8 -18.69 31.19 13.81
CA ALA A 8 -18.67 32.42 14.63
C ALA A 8 -17.31 33.17 14.53
N GLN A 9 -16.20 32.48 14.37
CA GLN A 9 -14.89 33.11 14.19
C GLN A 9 -14.77 33.79 12.81
N TYR A 10 -15.31 33.13 11.78
CA TYR A 10 -15.38 33.74 10.44
C TYR A 10 -16.32 34.94 10.40
N GLN A 11 -17.46 34.88 11.08
CA GLN A 11 -18.38 36.03 11.20
C GLN A 11 -17.68 37.20 11.89
N ALA A 12 -16.94 36.97 12.97
CA ALA A 12 -16.19 38.02 13.65
C ALA A 12 -15.11 38.63 12.73
N GLN A 13 -14.39 37.79 11.93
CA GLN A 13 -13.46 38.29 10.94
C GLN A 13 -14.12 39.11 9.85
N LEU A 14 -15.25 38.67 9.29
CA LEU A 14 -16.01 39.41 8.29
C LEU A 14 -16.44 40.75 8.82
N ARG A 15 -16.92 40.83 10.08
CA ARG A 15 -17.25 42.07 10.74
C ARG A 15 -16.06 43.04 10.83
N SER A 16 -14.88 42.51 11.15
CA SER A 16 -13.67 43.33 11.27
C SER A 16 -13.18 43.93 9.94
N LEU A 17 -13.61 43.36 8.82
CA LEU A 17 -13.31 43.87 7.47
C LEU A 17 -14.27 44.98 7.00
N LEU A 18 -15.38 45.17 7.69
CA LEU A 18 -16.33 46.23 7.36
C LEU A 18 -15.76 47.62 7.71
N PRO A 19 -16.08 48.64 6.92
CA PRO A 19 -15.69 50.02 7.24
C PRO A 19 -16.26 50.47 8.59
N SER A 20 -15.58 51.39 9.22
CA SER A 20 -16.10 52.03 10.42
C SER A 20 -17.27 52.97 10.09
N GLY A 21 -18.38 52.90 10.85
CA GLY A 21 -19.49 53.82 10.69
C GLY A 21 -20.83 53.24 11.16
N PRO A 22 -21.83 54.12 11.39
CA PRO A 22 -23.12 53.69 11.93
C PRO A 22 -23.95 52.80 10.99
N ALA A 23 -23.68 52.82 9.69
CA ALA A 23 -24.29 51.95 8.68
C ALA A 23 -23.87 50.47 8.79
N TRP A 24 -22.78 50.21 9.45
CA TRP A 24 -22.19 48.86 9.60
C TRP A 24 -22.29 48.33 11.04
N ASN A 25 -23.00 49.06 11.91
CA ASN A 25 -23.16 48.65 13.29
C ASN A 25 -24.24 47.54 13.38
N PRO A 26 -23.90 46.32 13.86
CA PRO A 26 -24.84 45.22 13.96
C PRO A 26 -26.09 45.51 14.82
N GLU A 27 -25.96 46.41 15.83
CA GLU A 27 -27.08 46.81 16.68
C GLU A 27 -28.11 47.61 15.93
N ARG A 28 -27.71 48.29 14.84
CA ARG A 28 -28.59 49.13 14.01
C ARG A 28 -29.11 48.44 12.75
N VAL A 29 -28.34 47.45 12.27
CA VAL A 29 -28.63 46.73 11.03
C VAL A 29 -28.45 45.22 11.30
N PRO A 30 -29.39 44.58 11.99
CA PRO A 30 -29.32 43.16 12.32
C PRO A 30 -29.30 42.27 11.08
N GLU A 31 -29.95 42.67 9.99
CA GLU A 31 -29.98 41.94 8.71
C GLU A 31 -28.59 41.76 8.11
N LEU A 32 -27.69 42.70 8.33
CA LEU A 32 -26.29 42.59 7.90
C LEU A 32 -25.59 41.44 8.63
N ASP A 33 -25.89 41.26 9.88
CA ASP A 33 -25.33 40.22 10.71
C ASP A 33 -25.76 38.81 10.27
N ASP A 34 -27.05 38.70 9.87
CA ASP A 34 -27.58 37.45 9.31
C ASP A 34 -26.92 37.09 7.97
N VAL A 35 -26.67 38.08 7.12
CA VAL A 35 -25.95 37.88 5.86
C VAL A 35 -24.52 37.42 6.11
N LEU A 36 -23.81 38.06 7.05
CA LEU A 36 -22.44 37.67 7.42
C LEU A 36 -22.40 36.28 8.04
N ALA A 37 -23.42 35.93 8.83
CA ALA A 37 -23.53 34.58 9.41
C ALA A 37 -23.69 33.50 8.31
N GLY A 38 -24.51 33.78 7.29
CA GLY A 38 -24.65 32.87 6.14
C GLY A 38 -23.34 32.64 5.39
N VAL A 39 -22.62 33.72 5.09
CA VAL A 39 -21.30 33.62 4.44
C VAL A 39 -20.29 32.92 5.35
N ALA A 40 -20.28 33.17 6.64
CA ALA A 40 -19.38 32.56 7.61
C ALA A 40 -19.56 31.05 7.71
N GLN A 41 -20.76 30.52 7.55
CA GLN A 41 -21.03 29.08 7.53
C GLN A 41 -20.35 28.43 6.33
N GLU A 42 -20.41 29.06 5.16
CA GLU A 42 -19.76 28.52 3.96
C GLU A 42 -18.23 28.56 4.08
N LEU A 43 -17.66 29.62 4.64
CA LEU A 43 -16.23 29.70 4.89
C LEU A 43 -15.76 28.63 5.89
N ALA A 44 -16.54 28.39 6.94
CA ALA A 44 -16.24 27.31 7.90
C ALA A 44 -16.32 25.93 7.22
N ARG A 45 -17.29 25.71 6.33
CA ARG A 45 -17.40 24.46 5.55
C ARG A 45 -16.19 24.26 4.63
N LEU A 46 -15.72 25.31 3.97
CA LEU A 46 -14.54 25.27 3.12
C LEU A 46 -13.26 24.97 3.93
N ASP A 47 -13.11 25.59 5.10
CA ASP A 47 -11.97 25.36 5.98
C ASP A 47 -11.93 23.90 6.50
N ALA A 48 -13.08 23.36 6.88
CA ALA A 48 -13.22 21.96 7.25
C ALA A 48 -12.82 21.04 6.07
N ARG A 49 -13.31 21.34 4.87
CA ARG A 49 -12.95 20.54 3.68
C ARG A 49 -11.47 20.63 3.35
N ALA A 50 -10.84 21.78 3.53
CA ALA A 50 -9.39 21.94 3.34
C ALA A 50 -8.60 21.10 4.38
N ALA A 51 -9.08 21.03 5.62
CA ALA A 51 -8.50 20.18 6.65
C ALA A 51 -8.64 18.68 6.32
N ASP A 52 -9.80 18.27 5.78
CA ASP A 52 -10.02 16.90 5.31
C ASP A 52 -9.04 16.53 4.19
N LEU A 53 -8.83 17.44 3.21
CA LEU A 53 -7.87 17.20 2.14
C LEU A 53 -6.44 17.00 2.66
N LEU A 54 -6.03 17.67 3.73
CA LEU A 54 -4.74 17.43 4.36
C LEU A 54 -4.64 16.02 4.95
N ASN A 55 -5.74 15.51 5.52
CA ASN A 55 -5.79 14.13 6.01
C ASN A 55 -5.74 13.11 4.86
N GLU A 56 -6.32 13.43 3.71
CA GLU A 56 -6.31 12.59 2.53
C GLU A 56 -4.92 12.48 1.86
N MET A 57 -4.00 13.41 2.16
CA MET A 57 -2.62 13.37 1.67
C MET A 57 -1.77 12.30 2.34
N ASP A 58 -2.16 11.82 3.51
CA ASP A 58 -1.44 10.77 4.25
C ASP A 58 -2.12 9.41 4.04
N PRO A 59 -1.42 8.42 3.48
CA PRO A 59 -1.96 7.07 3.29
C PRO A 59 -2.41 6.37 4.58
N THR A 60 -2.03 6.88 5.75
CA THR A 60 -2.48 6.32 7.04
C THR A 60 -3.85 6.82 7.47
N THR A 61 -4.24 8.00 7.01
CA THR A 61 -5.50 8.66 7.37
C THR A 61 -6.48 8.80 6.22
N VAL A 62 -6.03 8.49 4.99
CA VAL A 62 -6.84 8.56 3.78
C VAL A 62 -8.14 7.77 3.90
N SER A 63 -9.23 8.33 3.44
CA SER A 63 -10.56 7.71 3.44
C SER A 63 -11.28 7.80 2.10
N GLU A 64 -11.40 8.98 1.54
CA GLU A 64 -12.11 9.21 0.28
C GLU A 64 -11.24 8.92 -0.95
N LEU A 65 -9.95 9.30 -0.90
CA LEU A 65 -9.02 9.20 -2.02
C LEU A 65 -8.27 7.86 -2.11
N VAL A 66 -8.71 6.83 -1.37
CA VAL A 66 -8.11 5.48 -1.48
C VAL A 66 -8.10 4.97 -2.93
N PRO A 67 -9.18 5.10 -3.74
CA PRO A 67 -9.17 4.65 -5.13
C PRO A 67 -8.14 5.39 -5.99
N ASP A 68 -7.94 6.69 -5.75
CA ASP A 68 -6.97 7.50 -6.49
C ASP A 68 -5.54 7.09 -6.12
N TRP A 69 -5.27 6.85 -4.83
CA TRP A 69 -4.01 6.29 -4.37
C TRP A 69 -3.73 4.92 -4.99
N GLU A 70 -4.73 4.03 -5.03
CA GLU A 70 -4.61 2.72 -5.67
C GLU A 70 -4.27 2.85 -7.16
N SER A 71 -4.92 3.76 -7.85
CA SER A 71 -4.66 4.02 -9.28
C SER A 71 -3.21 4.45 -9.51
N VAL A 72 -2.70 5.38 -8.71
CA VAL A 72 -1.32 5.88 -8.80
C VAL A 72 -0.29 4.79 -8.44
N MET A 73 -0.60 3.95 -7.45
CA MET A 73 0.29 2.88 -6.99
C MET A 73 0.18 1.58 -7.81
N GLY A 74 -0.71 1.54 -8.81
CA GLY A 74 -0.93 0.34 -9.63
C GLY A 74 -1.55 -0.82 -8.84
N LEU A 75 -2.44 -0.51 -7.92
CA LEU A 75 -3.22 -1.48 -7.13
C LEU A 75 -4.62 -1.65 -7.75
N PRO A 76 -5.29 -2.80 -7.57
CA PRO A 76 -4.82 -3.98 -6.85
C PRO A 76 -3.68 -4.70 -7.56
N ASP A 77 -2.80 -5.33 -6.78
CA ASP A 77 -1.67 -6.08 -7.32
C ASP A 77 -2.16 -7.30 -8.11
N ALA A 78 -1.74 -7.43 -9.37
CA ALA A 78 -2.14 -8.51 -10.24
C ALA A 78 -1.77 -9.92 -9.70
N CYS A 79 -0.73 -10.00 -8.87
CA CYS A 79 -0.28 -11.25 -8.27
C CYS A 79 -1.06 -11.62 -7.00
N LEU A 80 -1.50 -10.62 -6.23
CA LEU A 80 -2.18 -10.82 -4.95
C LEU A 80 -3.70 -10.74 -5.07
N GLY A 81 -4.19 -10.10 -6.13
CA GLY A 81 -5.61 -9.89 -6.35
C GLY A 81 -6.21 -8.72 -5.52
N PRO A 82 -7.52 -8.51 -5.62
CA PRO A 82 -8.18 -7.41 -4.93
C PRO A 82 -8.28 -7.65 -3.41
N ASN A 83 -8.04 -6.59 -2.65
CA ASN A 83 -8.28 -6.59 -1.21
C ASN A 83 -9.73 -6.17 -0.93
N PRO A 84 -10.57 -7.01 -0.33
CA PRO A 84 -12.00 -6.72 -0.15
C PRO A 84 -12.27 -5.70 0.96
N ALA A 85 -11.45 -5.68 2.02
CA ALA A 85 -11.65 -4.79 3.15
C ALA A 85 -11.00 -3.43 2.92
N PHE A 86 -11.67 -2.37 3.37
CA PHE A 86 -11.17 -0.99 3.22
C PHE A 86 -9.81 -0.79 3.90
N GLU A 87 -9.63 -1.31 5.11
CA GLU A 87 -8.38 -1.23 5.85
C GLU A 87 -7.23 -1.95 5.14
N ASP A 88 -7.51 -3.10 4.52
CA ASP A 88 -6.51 -3.84 3.76
C ASP A 88 -6.07 -3.07 2.51
N ARG A 89 -7.00 -2.37 1.86
CA ARG A 89 -6.71 -1.48 0.72
C ARG A 89 -5.79 -0.34 1.14
N ARG A 90 -6.11 0.33 2.24
CA ARG A 90 -5.29 1.40 2.81
C ARG A 90 -3.89 0.92 3.20
N LEU A 91 -3.80 -0.25 3.85
CA LEU A 91 -2.53 -0.89 4.19
C LEU A 91 -1.72 -1.27 2.94
N ALA A 92 -2.38 -1.71 1.86
CA ALA A 92 -1.71 -2.02 0.60
C ALA A 92 -1.09 -0.77 -0.04
N VAL A 93 -1.81 0.35 -0.05
CA VAL A 93 -1.29 1.65 -0.51
C VAL A 93 -0.06 2.06 0.30
N ARG A 94 -0.17 2.00 1.63
CA ARG A 94 0.94 2.34 2.53
C ARG A 94 2.17 1.46 2.30
N ARG A 95 1.97 0.14 2.20
CA ARG A 95 3.07 -0.80 1.91
C ARG A 95 3.74 -0.46 0.60
N ARG A 96 2.95 -0.19 -0.44
CA ARG A 96 3.48 0.15 -1.76
C ARG A 96 4.27 1.46 -1.78
N LEU A 97 3.84 2.45 -1.01
CA LEU A 97 4.53 3.74 -0.90
C LEU A 97 5.88 3.61 -0.19
N VAL A 98 5.97 2.77 0.85
CA VAL A 98 7.19 2.57 1.65
C VAL A 98 8.13 1.54 1.01
N GLU A 99 7.67 0.79 0.03
CA GLU A 99 8.45 -0.26 -0.64
C GLU A 99 9.63 0.35 -1.39
N THR A 100 10.83 0.18 -0.86
CA THR A 100 12.06 0.69 -1.48
C THR A 100 12.60 -0.21 -2.59
N GLY A 101 12.07 -1.44 -2.70
CA GLY A 101 12.61 -2.46 -3.58
C GLY A 101 13.99 -2.95 -3.15
N GLY A 102 14.53 -3.93 -3.86
CA GLY A 102 15.85 -4.44 -3.58
C GLY A 102 16.21 -5.60 -4.48
N GLN A 103 17.52 -5.90 -4.53
CA GLN A 103 18.07 -7.05 -5.27
C GLN A 103 18.89 -7.97 -4.35
N SER A 104 18.85 -7.72 -3.03
CA SER A 104 19.57 -8.52 -2.06
C SER A 104 18.83 -9.83 -1.74
N LEU A 105 19.56 -10.85 -1.33
CA LEU A 105 18.96 -12.11 -0.86
C LEU A 105 17.99 -11.87 0.29
N ALA A 106 18.35 -10.98 1.23
CA ALA A 106 17.52 -10.62 2.36
C ALA A 106 16.16 -10.06 1.92
N TYR A 107 16.13 -9.19 0.91
CA TYR A 107 14.91 -8.61 0.37
C TYR A 107 13.94 -9.68 -0.17
N PHE A 108 14.44 -10.65 -0.93
CA PHE A 108 13.59 -11.72 -1.46
C PHE A 108 13.13 -12.69 -0.36
N ILE A 109 13.96 -12.92 0.66
CA ILE A 109 13.55 -13.69 1.84
C ILE A 109 12.43 -12.95 2.60
N GLU A 110 12.56 -11.65 2.81
CA GLU A 110 11.51 -10.84 3.45
C GLU A 110 10.19 -10.87 2.66
N ILE A 111 10.23 -10.80 1.33
CA ILE A 111 9.05 -11.00 0.49
C ILE A 111 8.43 -12.38 0.78
N ALA A 112 9.22 -13.44 0.79
CA ALA A 112 8.71 -14.77 1.04
C ALA A 112 8.11 -14.90 2.45
N VAL A 113 8.75 -14.33 3.46
CA VAL A 113 8.24 -14.29 4.85
C VAL A 113 6.92 -13.53 4.92
N SER A 114 6.81 -12.38 4.25
CA SER A 114 5.57 -11.59 4.21
C SER A 114 4.41 -12.32 3.53
N GLN A 115 4.72 -13.25 2.62
CA GLN A 115 3.75 -14.15 1.98
C GLN A 115 3.48 -15.42 2.82
N GLY A 116 4.04 -15.49 4.03
CA GLY A 116 3.78 -16.56 4.99
C GLY A 116 4.71 -17.78 4.89
N TYR A 117 5.91 -17.62 4.35
CA TYR A 117 6.97 -18.64 4.30
C TYR A 117 8.12 -18.29 5.25
N PRO A 118 7.98 -18.50 6.58
CA PRO A 118 8.95 -18.04 7.57
C PRO A 118 10.32 -18.73 7.47
N ASN A 119 10.36 -19.92 6.89
CA ASN A 119 11.58 -20.71 6.73
C ASN A 119 12.20 -20.58 5.32
N ALA A 120 11.84 -19.53 4.60
CA ALA A 120 12.36 -19.31 3.26
C ALA A 120 13.88 -19.12 3.27
N SER A 121 14.55 -19.76 2.32
CA SER A 121 15.99 -19.61 2.10
C SER A 121 16.30 -19.52 0.61
N ILE A 122 17.43 -18.92 0.26
CA ILE A 122 17.83 -18.76 -1.13
C ILE A 122 19.16 -19.48 -1.35
N THR A 123 19.23 -20.24 -2.44
CA THR A 123 20.44 -20.89 -2.91
C THR A 123 20.83 -20.28 -4.26
N GLU A 124 21.99 -19.64 -4.30
CA GLU A 124 22.58 -19.14 -5.54
C GLU A 124 23.40 -20.24 -6.21
N HIS A 125 23.23 -20.38 -7.52
CA HIS A 125 23.97 -21.33 -8.29
C HIS A 125 25.24 -20.68 -8.87
N GLN A 126 26.34 -21.40 -8.81
CA GLN A 126 27.61 -20.94 -9.35
C GLN A 126 27.95 -21.72 -10.63
N ALA A 127 28.44 -21.01 -11.63
CA ALA A 127 28.92 -21.64 -12.83
C ALA A 127 30.16 -22.50 -12.51
N PRO A 128 30.27 -23.72 -13.08
CA PRO A 128 31.44 -24.58 -12.87
C PRO A 128 32.69 -23.89 -13.41
N ARG A 129 33.75 -23.84 -12.60
CA ARG A 129 35.04 -23.25 -12.95
C ARG A 129 36.13 -24.25 -12.76
N MET A 130 37.04 -24.38 -13.74
CA MET A 130 38.21 -25.20 -13.65
C MET A 130 39.07 -24.79 -12.44
N GLY A 131 39.49 -25.75 -11.62
CA GLY A 131 40.28 -25.52 -10.40
C GLY A 131 39.47 -25.13 -9.15
N ARG A 132 38.16 -24.81 -9.25
CA ARG A 132 37.28 -24.49 -8.09
C ARG A 132 36.15 -25.50 -7.92
N SER A 133 35.69 -26.09 -9.00
CA SER A 133 34.56 -27.02 -8.97
C SER A 133 35.03 -28.44 -8.66
N ARG A 134 34.31 -29.11 -7.74
CA ARG A 134 34.59 -30.49 -7.35
C ARG A 134 33.51 -31.42 -7.89
N PHE A 135 33.90 -32.63 -8.32
CA PHE A 135 32.96 -33.69 -8.67
C PHE A 135 32.03 -33.98 -7.47
N GLY A 136 30.74 -34.10 -7.69
CA GLY A 136 29.74 -34.38 -6.66
C GLY A 136 29.11 -33.16 -5.96
N SER A 137 29.77 -31.99 -5.99
CA SER A 137 29.21 -30.77 -5.38
C SER A 137 28.93 -29.65 -6.38
N ALA A 138 29.49 -29.70 -7.58
CA ALA A 138 29.25 -28.73 -8.64
C ALA A 138 28.23 -29.29 -9.63
N HIS A 139 27.23 -28.50 -9.95
CA HIS A 139 26.31 -28.82 -11.03
C HIS A 139 27.01 -28.62 -12.37
N PHE A 140 27.01 -29.66 -13.18
CA PHE A 140 27.45 -29.57 -14.58
C PHE A 140 26.39 -28.71 -15.33
N GLY A 141 26.71 -27.45 -15.51
CA GLY A 141 25.85 -26.51 -16.17
C GLY A 141 26.63 -25.58 -17.08
N THR A 142 25.91 -24.91 -17.95
CA THR A 142 26.48 -23.85 -18.78
C THR A 142 26.84 -22.64 -17.91
N TRP A 143 27.64 -21.70 -18.46
CA TRP A 143 27.94 -20.40 -17.82
C TRP A 143 26.71 -19.66 -17.30
N ARG A 144 25.52 -19.96 -17.83
CA ARG A 144 24.21 -19.39 -17.40
C ARG A 144 23.84 -19.75 -15.95
N ALA A 145 24.40 -20.79 -15.36
CA ALA A 145 24.11 -21.19 -13.98
C ALA A 145 24.37 -20.08 -12.96
N GLN A 146 25.29 -19.15 -13.23
CA GLN A 146 25.56 -18.00 -12.36
C GLN A 146 24.42 -16.99 -12.30
N PHE A 147 23.47 -17.03 -13.23
CA PHE A 147 22.28 -16.18 -13.26
C PHE A 147 21.03 -16.91 -12.77
N MET A 148 21.20 -18.11 -12.20
CA MET A 148 20.11 -18.92 -11.67
C MET A 148 20.20 -18.95 -10.16
N TRP A 149 19.06 -18.83 -9.52
CA TRP A 149 18.95 -18.98 -8.09
C TRP A 149 17.63 -19.69 -7.73
N THR A 150 17.65 -20.39 -6.61
CA THR A 150 16.50 -21.16 -6.13
C THR A 150 16.01 -20.58 -4.82
N LEU A 151 14.73 -20.21 -4.77
CA LEU A 151 14.03 -19.89 -3.55
C LEU A 151 13.45 -21.19 -2.97
N ASN A 152 13.96 -21.62 -1.82
CA ASN A 152 13.40 -22.72 -1.07
C ASN A 152 12.42 -22.14 -0.06
N THR A 153 11.17 -22.53 -0.13
CA THR A 153 10.10 -21.99 0.74
C THR A 153 10.04 -22.66 2.11
N GLY A 154 10.76 -23.78 2.29
CA GLY A 154 10.76 -24.52 3.55
C GLY A 154 9.45 -25.23 3.86
N GLY A 155 8.69 -25.54 2.83
CA GLY A 155 7.43 -26.26 2.91
C GLY A 155 6.27 -25.51 2.25
N ARG A 156 5.33 -26.27 1.73
CA ARG A 156 4.14 -25.74 1.09
C ARG A 156 3.14 -25.27 2.15
N GLN A 157 2.78 -24.01 2.15
CA GLN A 157 1.67 -23.55 2.97
C GLN A 157 0.36 -24.23 2.54
N ARG A 158 -0.21 -25.01 3.42
CA ARG A 158 -1.51 -25.61 3.23
C ARG A 158 -2.61 -24.59 3.56
N GLN A 159 -2.79 -23.60 2.73
CA GLN A 159 -3.97 -22.71 2.76
C GLN A 159 -5.06 -23.31 1.88
N GLY A 160 -5.45 -24.54 2.18
CA GLY A 160 -6.62 -25.16 1.56
C GLY A 160 -7.83 -25.03 2.47
N ARG A 161 -8.99 -24.79 1.88
CA ARG A 161 -10.27 -24.86 2.57
C ARG A 161 -10.43 -26.25 3.20
N ARG A 162 -10.75 -26.31 4.50
CA ARG A 162 -10.88 -27.55 5.24
C ARG A 162 -12.36 -27.94 5.35
N PHE A 163 -12.64 -29.21 5.17
CA PHE A 163 -13.97 -29.77 5.44
C PHE A 163 -14.38 -29.43 6.90
N GLY A 164 -15.57 -28.88 7.08
CA GLY A 164 -16.08 -28.47 8.39
C GLY A 164 -15.78 -27.04 8.83
N VAL A 165 -14.96 -26.27 8.08
CA VAL A 165 -14.60 -24.87 8.39
C VAL A 165 -14.96 -23.93 7.25
N SER A 166 -15.14 -24.45 6.04
CA SER A 166 -15.41 -23.65 4.85
C SER A 166 -16.89 -23.66 4.48
N TYR A 167 -17.37 -22.53 3.95
CA TYR A 167 -18.78 -22.38 3.54
C TYR A 167 -19.05 -22.97 2.16
N TRP A 168 -20.31 -23.38 1.92
CA TRP A 168 -20.77 -23.82 0.61
C TRP A 168 -20.66 -22.69 -0.43
N GLY A 169 -20.09 -23.01 -1.59
CA GLY A 169 -19.88 -22.05 -2.68
C GLY A 169 -18.46 -21.50 -2.77
N GLU A 170 -17.60 -21.76 -1.80
CA GLU A 170 -16.20 -21.39 -1.87
C GLU A 170 -15.42 -22.39 -2.75
N ARG A 171 -14.54 -21.85 -3.62
CA ARG A 171 -13.69 -22.72 -4.44
C ARG A 171 -12.70 -23.49 -3.58
N PHE A 172 -12.72 -24.81 -3.66
CA PHE A 172 -11.71 -25.68 -3.08
C PHE A 172 -10.36 -25.43 -3.78
N GLY A 173 -9.36 -25.09 -2.98
CA GLY A 173 -7.99 -25.04 -3.47
C GLY A 173 -7.62 -23.81 -4.29
N THR A 174 -7.50 -22.65 -3.66
CA THR A 174 -6.56 -21.66 -4.17
C THR A 174 -5.15 -22.19 -3.95
N ASN A 175 -4.37 -22.32 -5.02
CA ASN A 175 -2.97 -22.72 -4.90
C ASN A 175 -2.16 -21.49 -4.45
N PRO A 176 -1.77 -21.38 -3.17
CA PRO A 176 -1.03 -20.21 -2.70
C PRO A 176 0.36 -20.09 -3.35
N GLY A 177 0.85 -21.16 -3.96
CA GLY A 177 2.10 -21.16 -4.71
C GLY A 177 2.12 -20.20 -5.89
N ASN A 178 0.97 -19.91 -6.51
CA ASN A 178 0.92 -19.00 -7.64
C ASN A 178 1.16 -17.53 -7.26
N SER A 179 0.79 -17.11 -6.07
CA SER A 179 0.98 -15.72 -5.64
C SER A 179 2.47 -15.40 -5.38
N ILE A 180 3.17 -16.25 -4.65
CA ILE A 180 4.60 -16.04 -4.37
C ILE A 180 5.42 -16.13 -5.67
N GLU A 181 5.11 -17.09 -6.54
CA GLU A 181 5.79 -17.22 -7.83
C GLU A 181 5.64 -15.95 -8.68
N CYS A 182 4.42 -15.40 -8.77
CA CYS A 182 4.13 -14.19 -9.50
C CYS A 182 4.90 -12.98 -8.92
N VAL A 183 4.86 -12.78 -7.60
CA VAL A 183 5.53 -11.66 -6.93
C VAL A 183 7.04 -11.74 -7.09
N ILE A 184 7.63 -12.91 -6.83
CA ILE A 184 9.08 -13.11 -6.94
C ILE A 184 9.55 -12.93 -8.37
N ARG A 185 8.88 -13.53 -9.36
CA ARG A 185 9.25 -13.38 -10.78
C ARG A 185 9.17 -11.94 -11.27
N ARG A 186 8.20 -11.19 -10.80
CA ARG A 186 8.07 -9.75 -11.14
C ARG A 186 9.18 -8.91 -10.53
N SER A 187 9.58 -9.23 -9.29
CA SER A 187 10.61 -8.47 -8.57
C SER A 187 12.03 -8.92 -8.90
N ALA A 188 12.18 -10.12 -9.49
CA ALA A 188 13.49 -10.68 -9.83
C ALA A 188 14.22 -9.81 -10.88
N PRO A 189 15.57 -9.68 -10.76
CA PRO A 189 16.36 -8.98 -11.75
C PRO A 189 16.20 -9.61 -13.14
N ALA A 190 16.02 -8.76 -14.16
CA ALA A 190 15.65 -9.18 -15.52
C ALA A 190 16.64 -10.17 -16.17
N HIS A 191 17.90 -10.18 -15.73
CA HIS A 191 18.94 -11.08 -16.24
C HIS A 191 19.02 -12.42 -15.50
N THR A 192 18.15 -12.64 -14.49
CA THR A 192 18.18 -13.84 -13.65
C THR A 192 16.99 -14.75 -13.89
N VAL A 193 17.16 -16.03 -13.57
CA VAL A 193 16.11 -17.05 -13.62
C VAL A 193 15.90 -17.59 -12.20
N VAL A 194 14.67 -17.51 -11.75
CA VAL A 194 14.26 -17.97 -10.42
C VAL A 194 13.60 -19.34 -10.53
N HIS A 195 14.09 -20.28 -9.74
CA HIS A 195 13.41 -21.55 -9.46
C HIS A 195 12.81 -21.49 -8.06
N ILE A 196 11.58 -21.95 -7.89
CA ILE A 196 10.92 -22.01 -6.59
C ILE A 196 10.76 -23.47 -6.21
N ASN A 197 11.33 -23.82 -5.08
CA ASN A 197 11.24 -25.14 -4.48
C ASN A 197 10.32 -25.08 -3.25
N TYR A 198 9.34 -25.98 -3.20
CA TYR A 198 8.33 -26.06 -2.14
C TYR A 198 8.56 -27.22 -1.16
N ASP A 199 9.73 -27.82 -1.20
CA ASP A 199 10.07 -28.93 -0.29
C ASP A 199 10.50 -28.46 1.09
#